data_925682a6b8160828af2daf34cb25c02e
#
_entry.id   925682a6b8160828af2daf34cb25c02e
#
_cell.length_a   1.000
_cell.length_b   1.000
_cell.length_c   1.000
_cell.angle_alpha   90.00
_cell.angle_beta   90.00
_cell.angle_gamma   90.00
#
_symmetry.space_group_name_H-M   'P 1'
#
loop_
_entity.id
_entity.type
_entity.pdbx_description
1 polymer ?
#
loop_
_entity_poly.entity_id
_entity_poly.type
_entity_poly.pdbx_seq_one_letter_code
_entity_poly.pdbx_strand_id
1 'polypeptide(L)'
;MGKSVAETIKDLSKKLIDKNKAVIIGQCLSAVGWVQNTVPPQKKGIIELPMTDVAGAGFAVGISLTGVRPIFILRFQSFLWLNASPLVNHAAKAKEMFGYGAPVFIRAIASEGPSSGPLHTNCYHSPFAHMPGMLICAPMTPKEYISIWNKYLKSDLPVLVSEHRRSYKEKREFRDTIQKKSKISVFLISASRFEEDKLKKILRKNNIYIDVFHIVWLKPFEMKKKYIESLKKTKKGLVIDSTYEICSISEHISFKLMLKVNAAKVFNFGMRDKSPGCSPALLNGTPDANMIAKKIKSILKNK
;
A
#
# COMPACT_ATOMS: atom_id res chain seq x y z
N MET A 1 -1.59 6.87 25.42
CA MET A 1 -1.69 7.13 23.97
C MET A 1 -1.21 5.93 23.18
N GLY A 2 -1.91 5.54 22.08
CA GLY A 2 -1.51 4.41 21.24
C GLY A 2 -0.20 4.68 20.50
N LYS A 3 0.50 3.59 20.10
CA LYS A 3 1.72 3.66 19.27
C LYS A 3 1.38 4.17 17.87
N SER A 4 2.31 4.91 17.27
CA SER A 4 2.26 5.27 15.85
C SER A 4 2.57 4.06 14.94
N VAL A 5 2.30 4.18 13.64
CA VAL A 5 2.69 3.17 12.66
C VAL A 5 4.19 2.91 12.72
N ALA A 6 5.03 3.95 12.76
CA ALA A 6 6.49 3.80 12.83
C ALA A 6 6.94 3.01 14.07
N GLU A 7 6.42 3.38 15.24
CA GLU A 7 6.72 2.66 16.50
C GLU A 7 6.24 1.21 16.44
N THR A 8 5.07 0.97 15.85
CA THR A 8 4.52 -0.39 15.68
C THR A 8 5.42 -1.25 14.80
N ILE A 9 5.85 -0.73 13.63
CA ILE A 9 6.77 -1.43 12.72
C ILE A 9 8.07 -1.78 13.43
N LYS A 10 8.66 -0.81 14.13
CA LYS A 10 9.90 -0.98 14.88
C LYS A 10 9.79 -2.09 15.92
N ASP A 11 8.74 -2.06 16.72
CA ASP A 11 8.54 -3.03 17.80
C ASP A 11 8.28 -4.46 17.29
N LEU A 12 7.47 -4.60 16.21
CA LEU A 12 7.23 -5.90 15.60
C LEU A 12 8.50 -6.50 15.01
N SER A 13 9.29 -5.69 14.33
CA SER A 13 10.58 -6.11 13.76
C SER A 13 11.56 -6.51 14.87
N LYS A 14 11.71 -5.67 15.90
CA LYS A 14 12.61 -5.92 17.02
C LYS A 14 12.29 -7.23 17.74
N LYS A 15 11.01 -7.51 18.00
CA LYS A 15 10.59 -8.75 18.68
C LYS A 15 11.01 -10.02 17.94
N LEU A 16 11.03 -10.01 16.60
CA LEU A 16 11.48 -11.18 15.82
C LEU A 16 13.00 -11.29 15.77
N ILE A 17 13.69 -10.16 15.62
CA ILE A 17 15.17 -10.10 15.61
C ILE A 17 15.73 -10.60 16.95
N ASP A 18 15.18 -10.12 18.06
CA ASP A 18 15.64 -10.51 19.39
C ASP A 18 15.47 -12.02 19.66
N LYS A 19 14.50 -12.65 18.99
CA LYS A 19 14.29 -14.10 19.00
C LYS A 19 15.13 -14.88 17.96
N ASN A 20 16.02 -14.22 17.22
CA ASN A 20 16.79 -14.79 16.11
C ASN A 20 15.93 -15.44 15.01
N LYS A 21 14.68 -14.99 14.82
CA LYS A 21 13.74 -15.51 13.81
C LYS A 21 13.64 -14.66 12.56
N ALA A 22 14.23 -13.46 12.59
CA ALA A 22 14.24 -12.54 11.48
C ALA A 22 15.54 -11.75 11.40
N VAL A 23 15.78 -11.16 10.23
CA VAL A 23 16.85 -10.21 9.97
C VAL A 23 16.29 -9.06 9.12
N ILE A 24 16.68 -7.82 9.46
CA ILE A 24 16.39 -6.66 8.60
C ILE A 24 17.54 -6.50 7.61
N ILE A 25 17.19 -6.33 6.34
CA ILE A 25 18.14 -6.20 5.24
C ILE A 25 17.72 -5.00 4.39
N GLY A 26 18.68 -4.19 3.96
CA GLY A 26 18.41 -3.09 3.04
C GLY A 26 19.57 -2.12 2.95
N GLN A 27 19.41 -1.12 2.11
CA GLN A 27 20.42 -0.06 1.90
C GLN A 27 20.09 1.16 2.73
N CYS A 28 21.10 1.82 3.29
CA CYS A 28 20.98 3.03 4.08
C CYS A 28 19.96 2.92 5.23
N LEU A 29 19.96 1.80 5.96
CA LEU A 29 19.01 1.52 7.04
C LEU A 29 19.20 2.44 8.25
N SER A 30 20.44 2.81 8.57
CA SER A 30 20.79 3.73 9.66
C SER A 30 20.47 5.20 9.32
N ALA A 31 20.42 5.53 8.02
CA ALA A 31 20.21 6.89 7.58
C ALA A 31 18.78 7.40 7.85
N VAL A 32 18.65 8.73 7.94
CA VAL A 32 17.39 9.46 8.21
C VAL A 32 16.68 8.92 9.47
N GLY A 33 17.43 8.81 10.57
CA GLY A 33 16.90 8.38 11.86
C GLY A 33 16.32 6.95 11.80
N TRP A 34 17.12 6.00 11.28
CA TRP A 34 16.72 4.59 11.18
C TRP A 34 15.41 4.42 10.38
N VAL A 35 15.46 4.88 9.14
CA VAL A 35 14.30 4.87 8.24
C VAL A 35 13.08 5.52 8.91
N GLN A 36 13.25 6.75 9.37
CA GLN A 36 12.20 7.51 10.06
C GLN A 36 11.60 6.78 11.28
N ASN A 37 12.48 6.25 12.13
CA ASN A 37 12.13 5.53 13.37
C ASN A 37 11.31 4.25 13.17
N THR A 38 11.41 3.61 11.98
CA THR A 38 10.76 2.32 11.71
C THR A 38 11.69 1.12 11.86
N VAL A 39 13.00 1.34 11.98
CA VAL A 39 14.02 0.32 12.18
C VAL A 39 14.57 0.44 13.59
N PRO A 40 14.78 -0.66 14.35
CA PRO A 40 15.43 -0.59 15.65
C PRO A 40 16.88 -0.12 15.53
N PRO A 41 17.35 0.84 16.36
CA PRO A 41 18.73 1.33 16.33
C PRO A 41 19.67 0.33 17.03
N GLN A 42 19.97 -0.79 16.38
CA GLN A 42 20.84 -1.85 16.91
C GLN A 42 21.66 -2.50 15.79
N LYS A 43 22.77 -3.18 16.14
CA LYS A 43 23.59 -3.91 15.16
C LYS A 43 23.11 -5.35 14.94
N LYS A 44 22.73 -6.04 16.02
CA LYS A 44 22.29 -7.44 15.93
C LYS A 44 21.03 -7.58 15.08
N GLY A 45 21.08 -8.48 14.09
CA GLY A 45 19.94 -8.79 13.21
C GLY A 45 19.63 -7.71 12.18
N ILE A 46 20.56 -6.76 11.93
CA ILE A 46 20.45 -5.74 10.89
C ILE A 46 21.65 -5.85 9.97
N ILE A 47 21.38 -6.00 8.67
CA ILE A 47 22.38 -6.06 7.62
C ILE A 47 22.17 -4.87 6.70
N GLU A 48 23.03 -3.87 6.84
CA GLU A 48 23.05 -2.73 5.94
C GLU A 48 23.88 -3.10 4.71
N LEU A 49 23.20 -3.16 3.55
CA LEU A 49 23.83 -3.55 2.30
C LEU A 49 24.48 -2.34 1.61
N PRO A 50 25.59 -2.54 0.87
CA PRO A 50 26.02 -1.58 -0.13
C PRO A 50 24.98 -1.46 -1.27
N MET A 51 25.19 -0.54 -2.22
CA MET A 51 24.32 -0.33 -3.38
C MET A 51 24.41 -1.52 -4.36
N THR A 52 23.73 -2.60 -4.05
CA THR A 52 23.79 -3.87 -4.77
C THR A 52 22.44 -4.37 -5.29
N ASP A 53 21.40 -3.60 -5.15
CA ASP A 53 20.00 -3.85 -5.55
C ASP A 53 19.63 -5.32 -5.84
N VAL A 54 19.84 -5.81 -7.06
CA VAL A 54 19.48 -7.19 -7.46
C VAL A 54 20.11 -8.25 -6.56
N ALA A 55 21.39 -8.11 -6.22
CA ALA A 55 22.09 -9.04 -5.33
C ALA A 55 21.52 -8.99 -3.91
N GLY A 56 21.16 -7.79 -3.42
CA GLY A 56 20.52 -7.61 -2.12
C GLY A 56 19.16 -8.31 -2.01
N ALA A 57 18.34 -8.19 -3.06
CA ALA A 57 17.06 -8.90 -3.13
C ALA A 57 17.26 -10.42 -3.22
N GLY A 58 18.23 -10.88 -4.03
CA GLY A 58 18.60 -12.30 -4.12
C GLY A 58 19.08 -12.86 -2.77
N PHE A 59 19.88 -12.10 -2.04
CA PHE A 59 20.34 -12.44 -0.71
C PHE A 59 19.16 -12.58 0.29
N ALA A 60 18.19 -11.65 0.25
CA ALA A 60 16.98 -11.75 1.07
C ALA A 60 16.17 -13.01 0.74
N VAL A 61 16.04 -13.36 -0.56
CA VAL A 61 15.39 -14.60 -0.97
C VAL A 61 16.14 -15.83 -0.44
N GLY A 62 17.47 -15.87 -0.59
CA GLY A 62 18.31 -16.96 -0.08
C GLY A 62 18.15 -17.17 1.43
N ILE A 63 18.17 -16.08 2.21
CA ILE A 63 17.92 -16.15 3.66
C ILE A 63 16.53 -16.72 3.97
N SER A 64 15.51 -16.33 3.20
CA SER A 64 14.16 -16.84 3.46
C SER A 64 14.04 -18.35 3.28
N LEU A 65 14.83 -18.93 2.39
CA LEU A 65 14.90 -20.38 2.13
C LEU A 65 15.60 -21.16 3.27
N THR A 66 16.36 -20.49 4.13
CA THR A 66 16.98 -21.12 5.33
C THR A 66 16.06 -21.17 6.54
N GLY A 67 14.81 -20.70 6.42
CA GLY A 67 13.84 -20.65 7.51
C GLY A 67 13.89 -19.36 8.35
N VAL A 68 14.85 -18.47 8.09
CA VAL A 68 14.89 -17.13 8.70
C VAL A 68 13.99 -16.19 7.91
N ARG A 69 13.27 -15.31 8.57
CA ARG A 69 12.35 -14.37 7.90
C ARG A 69 13.03 -13.02 7.61
N PRO A 70 13.42 -12.73 6.39
CA PRO A 70 14.00 -11.44 6.04
C PRO A 70 12.92 -10.36 5.97
N ILE A 71 13.23 -9.20 6.56
CA ILE A 71 12.49 -7.95 6.43
C ILE A 71 13.32 -7.08 5.49
N PHE A 72 12.96 -7.11 4.20
CA PHE A 72 13.71 -6.42 3.15
C PHE A 72 13.14 -5.02 2.93
N ILE A 73 13.97 -3.99 3.15
CA ILE A 73 13.54 -2.59 3.12
C ILE A 73 14.05 -1.89 1.87
N LEU A 74 13.10 -1.41 1.06
CA LEU A 74 13.30 -0.53 -0.07
C LEU A 74 12.84 0.89 0.31
N ARG A 75 13.79 1.81 0.48
CA ARG A 75 13.51 3.15 0.98
C ARG A 75 12.67 4.04 0.08
N PHE A 76 12.57 3.68 -1.20
CA PHE A 76 11.66 4.26 -2.18
C PHE A 76 11.09 3.15 -3.05
N GLN A 77 9.83 3.24 -3.42
CA GLN A 77 9.19 2.20 -4.23
C GLN A 77 9.78 2.10 -5.64
N SER A 78 10.42 3.13 -6.15
CA SER A 78 11.17 3.07 -7.43
C SER A 78 12.26 2.00 -7.44
N PHE A 79 12.85 1.67 -6.31
CA PHE A 79 13.83 0.59 -6.21
C PHE A 79 13.24 -0.82 -6.36
N LEU A 80 11.91 -0.95 -6.36
CA LEU A 80 11.26 -2.21 -6.71
C LEU A 80 11.66 -2.69 -8.11
N TRP A 81 11.87 -1.78 -9.05
CA TRP A 81 12.27 -2.13 -10.42
C TRP A 81 13.64 -2.80 -10.47
N LEU A 82 14.62 -2.28 -9.72
CA LEU A 82 15.95 -2.84 -9.63
C LEU A 82 15.99 -4.19 -8.89
N ASN A 83 15.03 -4.40 -7.97
CA ASN A 83 14.94 -5.59 -7.14
C ASN A 83 13.88 -6.60 -7.62
N ALA A 84 13.23 -6.32 -8.76
CA ALA A 84 12.06 -7.08 -9.22
C ALA A 84 12.38 -8.55 -9.50
N SER A 85 13.46 -8.83 -10.23
CA SER A 85 13.76 -10.20 -10.70
C SER A 85 13.86 -11.22 -9.55
N PRO A 86 14.67 -11.06 -8.50
CA PRO A 86 14.68 -12.02 -7.39
C PRO A 86 13.34 -12.13 -6.65
N LEU A 87 12.63 -11.03 -6.48
CA LEU A 87 11.36 -11.03 -5.76
C LEU A 87 10.25 -11.71 -6.55
N VAL A 88 10.16 -11.44 -7.86
CA VAL A 88 9.08 -11.92 -8.74
C VAL A 88 9.37 -13.31 -9.31
N ASN A 89 10.61 -13.56 -9.75
CA ASN A 89 10.98 -14.81 -10.43
C ASN A 89 11.40 -15.90 -9.46
N HIS A 90 11.87 -15.55 -8.26
CA HIS A 90 12.30 -16.51 -7.26
C HIS A 90 11.40 -16.55 -6.04
N ALA A 91 11.28 -15.47 -5.24
CA ALA A 91 10.48 -15.51 -4.01
C ALA A 91 9.01 -15.84 -4.28
N ALA A 92 8.38 -15.17 -5.26
CA ALA A 92 6.96 -15.37 -5.55
C ALA A 92 6.65 -16.76 -6.13
N LYS A 93 7.59 -17.37 -6.85
CA LYS A 93 7.40 -18.67 -7.49
C LYS A 93 7.98 -19.86 -6.71
N ALA A 94 8.72 -19.62 -5.64
CA ALA A 94 9.41 -20.67 -4.89
C ALA A 94 8.48 -21.81 -4.48
N LYS A 95 7.29 -21.47 -3.97
CA LYS A 95 6.32 -22.48 -3.54
C LYS A 95 5.81 -23.35 -4.67
N GLU A 96 5.55 -22.75 -5.83
CA GLU A 96 5.10 -23.48 -7.02
C GLU A 96 6.21 -24.35 -7.61
N MET A 97 7.45 -23.84 -7.64
CA MET A 97 8.60 -24.54 -8.23
C MET A 97 9.18 -25.64 -7.33
N PHE A 98 9.19 -25.43 -6.01
CA PHE A 98 9.96 -26.28 -5.08
C PHE A 98 9.08 -26.90 -3.98
N GLY A 99 7.77 -26.60 -3.91
CA GLY A 99 6.88 -27.08 -2.86
C GLY A 99 7.02 -26.34 -1.52
N TYR A 100 7.99 -25.45 -1.34
CA TYR A 100 8.18 -24.60 -0.17
C TYR A 100 8.39 -23.15 -0.57
N GLY A 101 7.91 -22.23 0.26
CA GLY A 101 7.90 -20.82 -0.07
C GLY A 101 9.16 -20.05 0.37
N ALA A 102 9.27 -18.84 -0.13
CA ALA A 102 10.30 -17.86 0.25
C ALA A 102 9.63 -16.63 0.89
N PRO A 103 9.26 -16.66 2.18
CA PRO A 103 8.51 -15.60 2.83
C PRO A 103 9.36 -14.38 3.14
N VAL A 104 9.60 -13.54 2.15
CA VAL A 104 10.24 -12.22 2.30
C VAL A 104 9.18 -11.19 2.67
N PHE A 105 9.39 -10.42 3.76
CA PHE A 105 8.58 -9.25 4.10
C PHE A 105 9.17 -8.02 3.44
N ILE A 106 8.62 -7.62 2.29
CA ILE A 106 9.15 -6.54 1.46
C ILE A 106 8.48 -5.24 1.89
N ARG A 107 9.22 -4.38 2.56
CA ARG A 107 8.81 -3.03 2.93
C ARG A 107 9.19 -2.07 1.80
N ALA A 108 8.24 -1.72 0.95
CA ALA A 108 8.45 -0.78 -0.15
C ALA A 108 7.81 0.58 0.21
N ILE A 109 8.64 1.60 0.38
CA ILE A 109 8.22 2.87 0.97
C ILE A 109 7.93 3.90 -0.11
N ALA A 110 6.66 4.33 -0.22
CA ALA A 110 6.26 5.45 -1.06
C ALA A 110 6.53 6.79 -0.36
N SER A 111 6.89 7.78 -1.15
CA SER A 111 7.10 9.15 -0.75
C SER A 111 6.40 10.09 -1.73
N GLU A 112 6.03 11.26 -1.27
CA GLU A 112 5.45 12.32 -2.09
C GLU A 112 6.10 13.66 -1.76
N GLY A 113 6.10 14.56 -2.73
CA GLY A 113 6.51 15.94 -2.56
C GLY A 113 7.68 16.34 -3.44
N PRO A 114 7.90 17.65 -3.59
CA PRO A 114 8.91 18.21 -4.52
C PRO A 114 10.34 17.80 -4.16
N SER A 115 10.63 17.60 -2.88
CA SER A 115 11.98 17.20 -2.42
C SER A 115 12.39 15.80 -2.86
N SER A 116 11.45 14.92 -3.23
CA SER A 116 11.73 13.55 -3.66
C SER A 116 11.96 13.44 -5.16
N GLY A 117 11.47 14.40 -5.94
CA GLY A 117 11.60 14.45 -7.40
C GLY A 117 10.94 13.28 -8.13
N PRO A 118 11.10 13.20 -9.45
CA PRO A 118 10.39 12.21 -10.28
C PRO A 118 10.82 10.76 -10.01
N LEU A 119 12.05 10.54 -9.54
CA LEU A 119 12.56 9.19 -9.29
C LEU A 119 12.04 8.59 -7.97
N HIS A 120 11.76 9.44 -6.96
CA HIS A 120 11.43 8.98 -5.61
C HIS A 120 10.00 9.31 -5.17
N THR A 121 9.25 10.08 -5.96
CA THR A 121 7.83 10.40 -5.69
C THR A 121 6.94 9.47 -6.48
N ASN A 122 6.79 8.24 -5.99
CA ASN A 122 6.00 7.23 -6.69
C ASN A 122 5.41 6.20 -5.73
N CYS A 123 4.30 5.60 -6.17
CA CYS A 123 3.69 4.43 -5.57
C CYS A 123 3.52 3.36 -6.67
N TYR A 124 4.24 2.24 -6.55
CA TYR A 124 4.36 1.23 -7.61
C TYR A 124 3.84 -0.16 -7.22
N HIS A 125 2.90 -0.27 -6.30
CA HIS A 125 2.36 -1.59 -5.95
C HIS A 125 1.52 -2.23 -7.07
N SER A 126 0.95 -1.43 -7.98
CA SER A 126 0.09 -1.93 -9.07
C SER A 126 0.79 -2.89 -10.03
N PRO A 127 1.97 -2.60 -10.60
CA PRO A 127 2.68 -3.53 -11.46
C PRO A 127 3.00 -4.88 -10.78
N PHE A 128 3.29 -4.86 -9.48
CA PHE A 128 3.57 -6.07 -8.73
C PHE A 128 2.30 -6.89 -8.40
N ALA A 129 1.14 -6.29 -8.46
CA ALA A 129 -0.13 -7.01 -8.33
C ALA A 129 -0.39 -7.98 -9.50
N HIS A 130 0.23 -7.74 -10.66
CA HIS A 130 0.18 -8.62 -11.80
C HIS A 130 0.95 -9.94 -11.58
N MET A 131 1.94 -9.98 -10.66
CA MET A 131 2.84 -11.11 -10.49
C MET A 131 2.20 -12.23 -9.65
N PRO A 132 2.08 -13.49 -10.16
CA PRO A 132 1.62 -14.64 -9.38
C PRO A 132 2.46 -14.89 -8.12
N GLY A 133 1.87 -15.50 -7.09
CA GLY A 133 2.59 -15.93 -5.89
C GLY A 133 2.97 -14.80 -4.90
N MET A 134 2.69 -13.53 -5.21
CA MET A 134 2.98 -12.40 -4.33
C MET A 134 1.72 -11.88 -3.65
N LEU A 135 1.77 -11.69 -2.34
CA LEU A 135 0.74 -10.98 -1.57
C LEU A 135 1.05 -9.49 -1.54
N ILE A 136 0.03 -8.63 -1.64
CA ILE A 136 0.23 -7.16 -1.66
C ILE A 136 -0.78 -6.47 -0.76
N CYS A 137 -0.28 -5.57 0.08
CA CYS A 137 -1.12 -4.76 0.97
C CYS A 137 -0.57 -3.33 1.10
N ALA A 138 -1.45 -2.41 1.50
CA ALA A 138 -1.14 -0.99 1.71
C ALA A 138 -1.67 -0.50 3.07
N PRO A 139 -1.01 -0.86 4.19
CA PRO A 139 -1.44 -0.44 5.54
C PRO A 139 -1.14 1.03 5.78
N MET A 140 -2.05 1.70 6.50
CA MET A 140 -1.90 3.09 6.89
C MET A 140 -2.08 3.30 8.40
N THR A 141 -2.40 2.24 9.16
CA THR A 141 -2.67 2.32 10.60
C THR A 141 -1.93 1.24 11.39
N PRO A 142 -1.72 1.43 12.71
CA PRO A 142 -1.01 0.46 13.55
C PRO A 142 -1.66 -0.92 13.58
N LYS A 143 -3.00 -1.00 13.74
CA LYS A 143 -3.70 -2.30 13.80
C LYS A 143 -3.65 -3.05 12.47
N GLU A 144 -3.72 -2.35 11.35
CA GLU A 144 -3.57 -2.96 10.04
C GLU A 144 -2.19 -3.58 9.88
N TYR A 145 -1.15 -2.86 10.30
CA TYR A 145 0.21 -3.36 10.25
C TYR A 145 0.39 -4.63 11.12
N ILE A 146 -0.17 -4.62 12.34
CA ILE A 146 -0.18 -5.81 13.23
C ILE A 146 -0.91 -6.99 12.56
N SER A 147 -2.07 -6.73 11.94
CA SER A 147 -2.86 -7.76 11.26
C SER A 147 -2.09 -8.39 10.08
N ILE A 148 -1.46 -7.55 9.25
CA ILE A 148 -0.63 -7.99 8.12
C ILE A 148 0.57 -8.80 8.62
N TRP A 149 1.25 -8.32 9.65
CA TRP A 149 2.36 -9.01 10.27
C TRP A 149 2.00 -10.41 10.77
N ASN A 150 0.88 -10.52 11.48
CA ASN A 150 0.39 -11.80 11.98
C ASN A 150 0.02 -12.78 10.83
N LYS A 151 -0.53 -12.26 9.72
CA LYS A 151 -0.80 -13.05 8.52
C LYS A 151 0.49 -13.51 7.84
N TYR A 152 1.47 -12.61 7.72
CA TYR A 152 2.79 -12.92 7.17
C TYR A 152 3.49 -14.03 7.95
N LEU A 153 3.47 -13.98 9.29
CA LEU A 153 4.11 -14.99 10.14
C LEU A 153 3.53 -16.40 9.95
N LYS A 154 2.30 -16.50 9.45
CA LYS A 154 1.62 -17.77 9.15
C LYS A 154 1.71 -18.16 7.68
N SER A 155 2.27 -17.28 6.81
CA SER A 155 2.39 -17.50 5.37
C SER A 155 3.81 -17.93 5.03
N ASP A 156 3.92 -18.69 3.95
CA ASP A 156 5.18 -19.03 3.27
C ASP A 156 5.36 -18.27 1.94
N LEU A 157 4.48 -17.33 1.64
CA LEU A 157 4.56 -16.46 0.47
C LEU A 157 5.18 -15.12 0.80
N PRO A 158 5.89 -14.48 -0.16
CA PRO A 158 6.38 -13.13 0.01
C PRO A 158 5.22 -12.12 0.09
N VAL A 159 5.39 -11.10 0.91
CA VAL A 159 4.41 -10.03 1.10
C VAL A 159 5.04 -8.70 0.75
N LEU A 160 4.52 -8.03 -0.29
CA LEU A 160 4.84 -6.65 -0.61
C LEU A 160 3.94 -5.71 0.21
N VAL A 161 4.55 -5.03 1.16
CA VAL A 161 3.90 -4.01 1.97
C VAL A 161 4.18 -2.65 1.35
N SER A 162 3.19 -2.11 0.67
CA SER A 162 3.24 -0.77 0.09
C SER A 162 3.04 0.27 1.19
N GLU A 163 4.12 0.64 1.84
CA GLU A 163 4.13 1.67 2.88
C GLU A 163 4.07 3.06 2.26
N HIS A 164 3.55 4.01 3.02
CA HIS A 164 3.57 5.41 2.63
C HIS A 164 4.04 6.27 3.80
N ARG A 165 5.02 7.16 3.60
CA ARG A 165 5.62 7.98 4.69
C ARG A 165 4.60 8.82 5.46
N ARG A 166 3.51 9.24 4.83
CA ARG A 166 2.40 9.96 5.50
C ARG A 166 1.82 9.16 6.68
N SER A 167 1.88 7.82 6.65
CA SER A 167 1.32 6.96 7.70
C SER A 167 2.18 6.88 8.97
N TYR A 168 3.47 7.16 8.91
CA TYR A 168 4.41 6.83 10.00
C TYR A 168 4.08 7.50 11.34
N LYS A 169 3.50 8.70 11.31
CA LYS A 169 3.04 9.41 12.52
C LYS A 169 1.59 9.10 12.89
N GLU A 170 0.86 8.33 12.08
CA GLU A 170 -0.55 8.03 12.33
C GLU A 170 -0.69 7.09 13.53
N LYS A 171 -1.63 7.41 14.40
CA LYS A 171 -2.01 6.62 15.59
C LYS A 171 -3.48 6.20 15.55
N ARG A 172 -4.28 6.85 14.69
CA ARG A 172 -5.71 6.57 14.54
C ARG A 172 -5.92 5.33 13.68
N GLU A 173 -7.08 4.72 13.84
CA GLU A 173 -7.56 3.66 12.99
C GLU A 173 -8.62 4.19 12.03
N PHE A 174 -8.52 3.86 10.75
CA PHE A 174 -9.56 4.17 9.79
C PHE A 174 -10.71 3.17 9.90
N ARG A 175 -11.93 3.67 9.81
CA ARG A 175 -13.15 2.87 9.88
C ARG A 175 -14.03 3.11 8.67
N ASP A 176 -14.52 2.02 8.08
CA ASP A 176 -15.54 2.14 7.04
C ASP A 176 -16.78 2.86 7.56
N THR A 177 -17.36 3.72 6.73
CA THR A 177 -18.57 4.48 7.08
C THR A 177 -19.63 4.29 6.02
N ILE A 178 -20.85 3.96 6.47
CA ILE A 178 -22.03 3.78 5.61
C ILE A 178 -23.12 4.73 6.09
N GLN A 179 -23.72 5.46 5.15
CA GLN A 179 -24.75 6.44 5.46
C GLN A 179 -26.02 6.17 4.64
N LYS A 180 -27.19 6.35 5.21
CA LYS A 180 -28.49 6.08 4.57
C LYS A 180 -28.67 6.86 3.25
N LYS A 181 -28.22 8.14 3.21
CA LYS A 181 -28.40 9.05 2.08
C LYS A 181 -27.20 9.10 1.10
N SER A 182 -26.29 8.13 1.17
CA SER A 182 -25.10 8.11 0.29
C SER A 182 -25.48 7.99 -1.18
N LYS A 183 -24.85 8.81 -2.02
CA LYS A 183 -25.04 8.87 -3.47
C LYS A 183 -23.97 8.11 -4.25
N ILE A 184 -22.85 7.77 -3.61
CA ILE A 184 -21.72 7.06 -4.22
C ILE A 184 -20.96 6.29 -3.15
N SER A 185 -20.42 5.13 -3.52
CA SER A 185 -19.52 4.31 -2.70
C SER A 185 -18.07 4.65 -3.05
N VAL A 186 -17.28 5.08 -2.08
CA VAL A 186 -15.89 5.49 -2.26
C VAL A 186 -14.97 4.47 -1.58
N PHE A 187 -14.00 3.96 -2.33
CA PHE A 187 -13.02 2.98 -1.88
C PHE A 187 -11.64 3.62 -1.89
N LEU A 188 -11.01 3.73 -0.75
CA LEU A 188 -9.73 4.43 -0.57
C LEU A 188 -8.59 3.45 -0.34
N ILE A 189 -7.50 3.61 -1.09
CA ILE A 189 -6.28 2.78 -1.03
C ILE A 189 -5.09 3.68 -0.67
N SER A 190 -4.16 3.17 0.13
CA SER A 190 -2.90 3.84 0.47
C SER A 190 -3.12 5.25 1.04
N ALA A 191 -2.34 6.25 0.63
CA ALA A 191 -2.39 7.60 1.17
C ALA A 191 -3.68 8.37 0.84
N SER A 192 -4.48 7.95 -0.15
CA SER A 192 -5.79 8.56 -0.41
C SER A 192 -6.73 8.50 0.79
N ARG A 193 -6.49 7.57 1.71
CA ARG A 193 -7.27 7.38 2.96
C ARG A 193 -7.16 8.58 3.90
N PHE A 194 -6.07 9.33 3.84
CA PHE A 194 -5.89 10.56 4.64
C PHE A 194 -6.74 11.73 4.16
N GLU A 195 -7.33 11.63 2.98
CA GLU A 195 -8.17 12.66 2.40
C GLU A 195 -9.64 12.59 2.87
N GLU A 196 -10.04 11.49 3.55
CA GLU A 196 -11.43 11.20 3.91
C GLU A 196 -12.14 12.35 4.63
N ASP A 197 -11.57 12.85 5.73
CA ASP A 197 -12.22 13.86 6.57
C ASP A 197 -12.45 15.17 5.81
N LYS A 198 -11.43 15.61 5.06
CA LYS A 198 -11.49 16.81 4.23
C LYS A 198 -12.50 16.62 3.08
N LEU A 199 -12.46 15.46 2.43
CA LEU A 199 -13.39 15.10 1.37
C LEU A 199 -14.84 15.15 1.83
N LYS A 200 -15.15 14.50 2.96
CA LYS A 200 -16.49 14.52 3.56
C LYS A 200 -16.96 15.95 3.86
N LYS A 201 -16.09 16.81 4.40
CA LYS A 201 -16.41 18.22 4.66
C LYS A 201 -16.75 18.98 3.37
N ILE A 202 -15.95 18.80 2.31
CA ILE A 202 -16.19 19.46 1.01
C ILE A 202 -17.52 19.02 0.37
N LEU A 203 -17.79 17.70 0.40
CA LEU A 203 -19.00 17.16 -0.21
C LEU A 203 -20.27 17.52 0.54
N ARG A 204 -20.22 17.53 1.88
CA ARG A 204 -21.38 17.93 2.72
C ARG A 204 -21.87 19.35 2.46
N LYS A 205 -20.98 20.29 2.13
CA LYS A 205 -21.36 21.66 1.72
C LYS A 205 -22.27 21.69 0.47
N ASN A 206 -22.29 20.60 -0.31
CA ASN A 206 -23.14 20.43 -1.51
C ASN A 206 -24.23 19.37 -1.30
N ASN A 207 -24.56 19.01 -0.04
CA ASN A 207 -25.51 17.95 0.29
C ASN A 207 -25.20 16.60 -0.36
N ILE A 208 -23.91 16.29 -0.58
CA ILE A 208 -23.44 15.02 -1.13
C ILE A 208 -22.90 14.18 0.03
N TYR A 209 -23.54 13.03 0.26
CA TYR A 209 -23.13 12.03 1.24
C TYR A 209 -22.51 10.85 0.52
N ILE A 210 -21.51 10.22 1.13
CA ILE A 210 -20.74 9.11 0.54
C ILE A 210 -20.60 7.98 1.56
N ASP A 211 -20.63 6.73 1.08
CA ASP A 211 -20.11 5.60 1.84
C ASP A 211 -18.60 5.54 1.61
N VAL A 212 -17.81 5.24 2.64
CA VAL A 212 -16.35 5.16 2.54
C VAL A 212 -15.87 3.81 3.05
N PHE A 213 -15.01 3.19 2.28
CA PHE A 213 -14.37 1.92 2.56
C PHE A 213 -12.85 2.03 2.43
N HIS A 214 -12.13 1.42 3.38
CA HIS A 214 -10.67 1.38 3.40
C HIS A 214 -10.18 0.02 2.92
N ILE A 215 -9.47 -0.02 1.80
CA ILE A 215 -8.91 -1.23 1.25
C ILE A 215 -7.45 -1.33 1.70
N VAL A 216 -7.11 -2.43 2.37
CA VAL A 216 -5.77 -2.72 2.87
C VAL A 216 -5.11 -3.81 2.04
N TRP A 217 -5.80 -4.93 1.81
CA TRP A 217 -5.32 -6.03 0.97
C TRP A 217 -5.69 -5.78 -0.49
N LEU A 218 -4.65 -5.64 -1.32
CA LEU A 218 -4.78 -5.41 -2.75
C LEU A 218 -4.75 -6.73 -3.51
N LYS A 219 -3.91 -7.66 -3.05
CA LYS A 219 -3.81 -9.00 -3.60
C LYS A 219 -3.54 -10.03 -2.48
N PRO A 220 -4.48 -10.97 -2.27
CA PRO A 220 -5.78 -11.05 -2.91
C PRO A 220 -6.71 -9.90 -2.47
N PHE A 221 -7.49 -9.36 -3.42
CA PHE A 221 -8.58 -8.44 -3.08
C PHE A 221 -9.79 -9.23 -2.58
N GLU A 222 -10.23 -8.91 -1.38
CA GLU A 222 -11.37 -9.56 -0.73
C GLU A 222 -12.65 -8.75 -0.95
N MET A 223 -13.62 -9.37 -1.63
CA MET A 223 -14.95 -8.79 -1.84
C MET A 223 -15.82 -8.92 -0.59
N LYS A 224 -16.02 -7.82 0.13
CA LYS A 224 -16.82 -7.81 1.35
C LYS A 224 -18.30 -7.56 1.06
N LYS A 225 -19.20 -8.22 1.80
CA LYS A 225 -20.66 -8.07 1.68
C LYS A 225 -21.09 -6.59 1.73
N LYS A 226 -20.54 -5.80 2.64
CA LYS A 226 -20.82 -4.37 2.77
C LYS A 226 -20.47 -3.52 1.53
N TYR A 227 -19.49 -3.92 0.71
CA TYR A 227 -19.17 -3.25 -0.56
C TYR A 227 -20.28 -3.45 -1.56
N ILE A 228 -20.77 -4.69 -1.66
CA ILE A 228 -21.87 -5.08 -2.56
C ILE A 228 -23.17 -4.36 -2.15
N GLU A 229 -23.51 -4.36 -0.88
CA GLU A 229 -24.71 -3.70 -0.35
C GLU A 229 -24.69 -2.18 -0.59
N SER A 230 -23.53 -1.53 -0.36
CA SER A 230 -23.35 -0.12 -0.65
C SER A 230 -23.52 0.19 -2.15
N LEU A 231 -22.88 -0.59 -3.02
CA LEU A 231 -22.98 -0.40 -4.47
C LEU A 231 -24.38 -0.70 -5.02
N LYS A 232 -25.09 -1.68 -4.47
CA LYS A 232 -26.51 -1.93 -4.81
C LYS A 232 -27.38 -0.72 -4.52
N LYS A 233 -27.11 0.00 -3.42
CA LYS A 233 -27.81 1.21 -3.01
C LYS A 233 -27.40 2.42 -3.87
N THR A 234 -26.12 2.68 -3.98
CA THR A 234 -25.60 3.93 -4.61
C THR A 234 -25.55 3.87 -6.13
N LYS A 235 -25.46 2.68 -6.74
CA LYS A 235 -25.29 2.42 -8.18
C LYS A 235 -24.04 3.06 -8.80
N LYS A 236 -23.27 3.81 -8.03
CA LYS A 236 -22.06 4.50 -8.44
C LYS A 236 -20.94 4.24 -7.43
N GLY A 237 -19.72 3.97 -7.93
CA GLY A 237 -18.54 3.74 -7.13
C GLY A 237 -17.33 4.49 -7.65
N LEU A 238 -16.36 4.76 -6.76
CA LEU A 238 -15.07 5.34 -7.11
C LEU A 238 -13.99 4.70 -6.26
N VAL A 239 -13.03 4.04 -6.91
CA VAL A 239 -11.83 3.48 -6.27
C VAL A 239 -10.68 4.46 -6.45
N ILE A 240 -10.04 4.87 -5.36
CA ILE A 240 -9.00 5.92 -5.36
C ILE A 240 -7.73 5.34 -4.78
N ASP A 241 -6.63 5.53 -5.50
CA ASP A 241 -5.32 5.02 -5.12
C ASP A 241 -4.23 6.09 -5.25
N SER A 242 -3.08 5.84 -4.60
CA SER A 242 -1.88 6.66 -4.68
C SER A 242 -0.96 6.30 -5.85
N THR A 243 -1.33 5.30 -6.66
CA THR A 243 -0.61 4.89 -7.88
C THR A 243 -1.15 5.62 -9.11
N TYR A 244 -0.51 5.42 -10.27
CA TYR A 244 -1.03 5.93 -11.54
C TYR A 244 -2.40 5.33 -11.85
N GLU A 245 -3.27 6.13 -12.50
CA GLU A 245 -4.63 5.70 -12.85
C GLU A 245 -4.63 4.58 -13.89
N ILE A 246 -3.70 4.65 -14.85
CA ILE A 246 -3.58 3.70 -15.94
C ILE A 246 -3.02 2.34 -15.47
N CYS A 247 -3.62 1.25 -15.95
CA CYS A 247 -3.22 -0.14 -15.68
C CYS A 247 -3.03 -0.44 -14.18
N SER A 248 -3.88 0.16 -13.35
CA SER A 248 -3.72 0.11 -11.89
C SER A 248 -4.52 -1.02 -11.24
N ILE A 249 -4.11 -1.39 -10.03
CA ILE A 249 -4.90 -2.32 -9.20
C ILE A 249 -6.28 -1.73 -8.85
N SER A 250 -6.40 -0.39 -8.78
CA SER A 250 -7.68 0.27 -8.56
C SER A 250 -8.65 0.07 -9.74
N GLU A 251 -8.14 0.02 -10.98
CA GLU A 251 -8.92 -0.33 -12.17
C GLU A 251 -9.42 -1.77 -12.10
N HIS A 252 -8.55 -2.73 -11.77
CA HIS A 252 -8.92 -4.12 -11.57
C HIS A 252 -9.97 -4.30 -10.46
N ILE A 253 -9.82 -3.60 -9.33
CA ILE A 253 -10.80 -3.62 -8.24
C ILE A 253 -12.13 -3.04 -8.70
N SER A 254 -12.12 -1.92 -9.43
CA SER A 254 -13.33 -1.31 -10.00
C SER A 254 -14.07 -2.29 -10.92
N PHE A 255 -13.35 -2.97 -11.80
CA PHE A 255 -13.92 -4.00 -12.67
C PHE A 255 -14.53 -5.16 -11.87
N LYS A 256 -13.82 -5.69 -10.86
CA LYS A 256 -14.37 -6.74 -9.99
C LYS A 256 -15.64 -6.32 -9.25
N LEU A 257 -15.71 -5.09 -8.79
CA LEU A 257 -16.89 -4.53 -8.13
C LEU A 257 -18.08 -4.43 -9.10
N MET A 258 -17.83 -4.00 -10.35
CA MET A 258 -18.87 -3.94 -11.40
C MET A 258 -19.38 -5.34 -11.77
N LEU A 259 -18.50 -6.32 -11.94
CA LEU A 259 -18.91 -7.71 -12.20
C LEU A 259 -19.83 -8.27 -11.09
N LYS A 260 -19.61 -7.85 -9.84
CA LYS A 260 -20.42 -8.34 -8.71
C LYS A 260 -21.75 -7.58 -8.56
N VAL A 261 -21.84 -6.36 -9.08
CA VAL A 261 -23.04 -5.52 -9.04
C VAL A 261 -23.26 -4.91 -10.43
N ASN A 262 -23.79 -5.70 -11.37
CA ASN A 262 -23.92 -5.34 -12.79
C ASN A 262 -24.60 -3.98 -13.07
N ALA A 263 -25.51 -3.55 -12.19
CA ALA A 263 -26.18 -2.26 -12.32
C ALA A 263 -25.35 -1.06 -11.80
N ALA A 264 -24.16 -1.29 -11.29
CA ALA A 264 -23.30 -0.22 -10.77
C ALA A 264 -22.22 0.19 -11.77
N LYS A 265 -22.00 1.50 -11.91
CA LYS A 265 -20.84 2.06 -12.62
C LYS A 265 -19.76 2.38 -11.60
N VAL A 266 -18.60 1.74 -11.69
CA VAL A 266 -17.46 1.97 -10.79
C VAL A 266 -16.28 2.51 -11.57
N PHE A 267 -15.76 3.64 -11.14
CA PHE A 267 -14.63 4.33 -11.74
C PHE A 267 -13.38 4.13 -10.88
N ASN A 268 -12.20 4.25 -11.49
CA ASN A 268 -10.95 4.41 -10.77
C ASN A 268 -10.46 5.86 -10.82
N PHE A 269 -9.57 6.23 -9.93
CA PHE A 269 -8.94 7.53 -9.88
C PHE A 269 -7.59 7.43 -9.16
N GLY A 270 -6.55 7.96 -9.78
CA GLY A 270 -5.18 7.90 -9.29
C GLY A 270 -4.35 9.09 -9.75
N MET A 271 -3.03 8.92 -9.72
CA MET A 271 -2.10 9.87 -10.33
C MET A 271 -2.31 9.91 -11.84
N ARG A 272 -2.16 11.10 -12.41
CA ARG A 272 -2.22 11.30 -13.87
C ARG A 272 -1.02 10.61 -14.54
N ASP A 273 -1.17 10.26 -15.82
CA ASP A 273 -0.08 9.74 -16.67
C ASP A 273 0.95 10.86 -16.96
N LYS A 274 1.70 11.19 -15.92
CA LYS A 274 2.71 12.25 -15.91
C LYS A 274 3.68 11.99 -14.75
N SER A 275 4.98 12.11 -15.00
CA SER A 275 5.98 12.05 -13.94
C SER A 275 5.79 13.18 -12.92
N PRO A 276 6.00 12.92 -11.62
CA PRO A 276 6.06 13.98 -10.61
C PRO A 276 7.27 14.88 -10.87
N GLY A 277 7.09 16.19 -10.77
CA GLY A 277 8.20 17.15 -10.88
C GLY A 277 8.78 17.56 -9.53
N CYS A 278 9.91 18.25 -9.55
CA CYS A 278 10.57 18.80 -8.36
C CYS A 278 9.97 20.14 -7.91
N SER A 279 9.22 20.81 -8.77
CA SER A 279 8.54 22.08 -8.46
C SER A 279 7.11 21.83 -7.98
N PRO A 280 6.57 22.67 -7.07
CA PRO A 280 5.16 22.59 -6.66
C PRO A 280 4.18 22.64 -7.84
N ALA A 281 4.47 23.40 -8.89
CA ALA A 281 3.64 23.49 -10.09
C ALA A 281 3.60 22.20 -10.93
N LEU A 282 4.60 21.35 -10.76
CA LEU A 282 4.76 20.09 -11.50
C LEU A 282 4.38 18.86 -10.67
N LEU A 283 3.85 19.05 -9.48
CA LEU A 283 3.47 17.95 -8.60
C LEU A 283 2.44 17.03 -9.27
N ASN A 284 2.68 15.75 -9.13
CA ASN A 284 1.74 14.68 -9.44
C ASN A 284 1.86 13.63 -8.34
N GLY A 285 0.85 13.51 -7.52
CA GLY A 285 0.84 12.63 -6.36
C GLY A 285 -0.56 12.08 -6.12
N THR A 286 -0.78 11.49 -4.96
CA THR A 286 -2.10 11.03 -4.53
C THR A 286 -3.15 12.11 -4.75
N PRO A 287 -4.29 11.82 -5.41
CA PRO A 287 -5.36 12.79 -5.58
C PRO A 287 -5.81 13.37 -4.24
N ASP A 288 -5.80 14.69 -4.10
CA ASP A 288 -6.25 15.37 -2.90
C ASP A 288 -7.79 15.40 -2.79
N ALA A 289 -8.29 15.80 -1.62
CA ALA A 289 -9.72 15.86 -1.35
C ALA A 289 -10.50 16.77 -2.32
N ASN A 290 -9.89 17.84 -2.87
CA ASN A 290 -10.54 18.73 -3.84
C ASN A 290 -10.66 18.06 -5.21
N MET A 291 -9.59 17.40 -5.66
CA MET A 291 -9.58 16.62 -6.89
C MET A 291 -10.60 15.48 -6.83
N ILE A 292 -10.61 14.73 -5.73
CA ILE A 292 -11.58 13.65 -5.50
C ILE A 292 -13.01 14.18 -5.49
N ALA A 293 -13.27 15.29 -4.80
CA ALA A 293 -14.60 15.90 -4.76
C ALA A 293 -15.06 16.37 -6.16
N LYS A 294 -14.15 16.93 -6.96
CA LYS A 294 -14.43 17.31 -8.36
C LYS A 294 -14.80 16.09 -9.21
N LYS A 295 -14.04 15.00 -9.11
CA LYS A 295 -14.33 13.72 -9.81
C LYS A 295 -15.70 13.16 -9.39
N ILE A 296 -16.00 13.12 -8.08
CA ILE A 296 -17.30 12.65 -7.56
C ILE A 296 -18.46 13.50 -8.12
N LYS A 297 -18.33 14.83 -8.11
CA LYS A 297 -19.36 15.72 -8.65
C LYS A 297 -19.59 15.48 -10.14
N SER A 298 -18.54 15.23 -10.93
CA SER A 298 -18.64 14.86 -12.35
C SER A 298 -19.37 13.53 -12.52
N ILE A 299 -18.99 12.48 -11.76
CA ILE A 299 -19.66 11.17 -11.81
C ILE A 299 -21.16 11.27 -11.47
N LEU A 300 -21.51 12.13 -10.52
CA LEU A 300 -22.90 12.29 -10.10
C LEU A 300 -23.75 13.11 -11.09
N LYS A 301 -23.15 13.98 -11.90
CA LYS A 301 -23.84 14.75 -12.96
C LYS A 301 -24.14 13.91 -14.20
N ASN A 302 -23.26 12.99 -14.55
CA ASN A 302 -23.48 12.09 -15.69
C ASN A 302 -24.54 11.03 -15.30
N LYS A 303 -25.70 11.09 -15.99
CA LYS A 303 -26.81 10.12 -15.80
C LYS A 303 -26.44 8.70 -16.24
#